data_4e9af9d6789fc5034c639cc8b585260d
#
_entry.id   4e9af9d6789fc5034c639cc8b585260d
#
_cell.length_a   1.000
_cell.length_b   1.000
_cell.length_c   1.000
_cell.angle_alpha   90.00
_cell.angle_beta   90.00
_cell.angle_gamma   90.00
#
_symmetry.space_group_name_H-M   'P 1'
#
loop_
_entity.id
_entity.type
_entity.pdbx_description
1 polymer ?
#
loop_
_entity_poly.entity_id
_entity_poly.type
_entity_poly.pdbx_seq_one_letter_code
_entity_poly.pdbx_strand_id
1 'polypeptide(L)'
;MTLRLEIKWAEEVTEKLRKIWKEDLSKARDKRLKESAILLQWASKKETPVDNWILRKSIKYAVHNDYAVVYSNLFYAPFVHEWTRPHLIRPVKKKSLFRIDEEWGHFAKLVHHPGSKENPFFTRAVNNNQEKIVQRFYEIIDEYIND
;
A
#
# COMPACT_ATOMS: atom_id res chain seq x y z
N MET A 1 2.03 6.45 12.44
CA MET A 1 1.60 6.93 11.10
C MET A 1 1.34 5.71 10.25
N THR A 2 0.15 5.60 9.69
CA THR A 2 -0.24 4.45 8.86
C THR A 2 -0.14 4.87 7.41
N LEU A 3 0.63 4.14 6.61
CA LEU A 3 0.67 4.37 5.16
C LEU A 3 -0.60 3.75 4.57
N ARG A 4 -1.45 4.60 4.02
CA ARG A 4 -2.74 4.23 3.43
C ARG A 4 -2.78 4.70 1.98
N LEU A 5 -3.03 3.78 1.07
CA LEU A 5 -3.31 4.10 -0.32
C LEU A 5 -4.83 4.02 -0.52
N GLU A 6 -5.43 5.14 -0.86
CA GLU A 6 -6.85 5.23 -1.20
C GLU A 6 -7.01 5.23 -2.73
N ILE A 7 -7.90 4.39 -3.21
CA ILE A 7 -8.22 4.31 -4.64
C ILE A 7 -9.39 5.26 -4.92
N LYS A 8 -9.12 6.57 -4.94
CA LYS A 8 -10.17 7.61 -5.08
C LYS A 8 -10.93 7.57 -6.42
N TRP A 9 -10.28 7.14 -7.49
CA TRP A 9 -10.97 7.03 -8.77
C TRP A 9 -12.05 5.93 -8.79
N ALA A 10 -11.97 4.94 -7.90
CA ALA A 10 -13.05 3.97 -7.73
C ALA A 10 -14.33 4.62 -7.20
N GLU A 11 -14.23 5.68 -6.39
CA GLU A 11 -15.39 6.47 -5.96
C GLU A 11 -16.06 7.19 -7.12
N GLU A 12 -15.28 7.80 -8.01
CA GLU A 12 -15.82 8.55 -9.14
C GLU A 12 -16.56 7.65 -10.14
N VAL A 13 -15.97 6.49 -10.46
CA VAL A 13 -16.62 5.47 -11.29
C VAL A 13 -17.87 4.92 -10.58
N THR A 14 -17.78 4.68 -9.28
CA THR A 14 -18.89 4.15 -8.47
C THR A 14 -20.04 5.13 -8.38
N GLU A 15 -19.80 6.45 -8.26
CA GLU A 15 -20.88 7.46 -8.25
C GLU A 15 -21.59 7.57 -9.60
N LYS A 16 -20.85 7.47 -10.69
CA LYS A 16 -21.47 7.41 -12.04
C LYS A 16 -22.34 6.17 -12.19
N LEU A 17 -21.90 5.03 -11.69
CA LEU A 17 -22.66 3.78 -11.70
C LEU A 17 -23.89 3.82 -10.76
N ARG A 18 -23.80 4.43 -9.57
CA ARG A 18 -24.95 4.61 -8.65
C ARG A 18 -26.12 5.36 -9.27
N LYS A 19 -25.87 6.31 -10.15
CA LYS A 19 -26.94 7.07 -10.82
C LYS A 19 -27.70 6.24 -11.85
N ILE A 20 -27.17 5.14 -12.27
CA ILE A 20 -27.68 4.35 -13.40
C ILE A 20 -28.40 3.06 -12.98
N TRP A 21 -28.11 2.43 -11.80
CA TRP A 21 -28.47 1.02 -11.58
C TRP A 21 -28.98 0.61 -10.19
N LYS A 22 -29.77 -0.51 -10.17
CA LYS A 22 -30.41 -1.17 -9.01
C LYS A 22 -29.47 -2.16 -8.26
N GLU A 23 -30.01 -2.81 -7.20
CA GLU A 23 -29.30 -3.64 -6.18
C GLU A 23 -28.25 -4.66 -6.70
N ASP A 24 -28.46 -5.26 -7.87
CA ASP A 24 -27.55 -6.29 -8.39
C ASP A 24 -26.19 -5.73 -8.80
N LEU A 25 -26.16 -4.50 -9.29
CA LEU A 25 -24.91 -3.83 -9.63
C LEU A 25 -24.06 -3.51 -8.39
N SER A 26 -24.71 -3.28 -7.24
CA SER A 26 -23.95 -3.03 -6.01
C SER A 26 -23.12 -4.26 -5.59
N LYS A 27 -23.65 -5.45 -5.73
CA LYS A 27 -22.95 -6.71 -5.44
C LYS A 27 -21.79 -6.96 -6.41
N ALA A 28 -22.01 -6.69 -7.71
CA ALA A 28 -20.96 -6.81 -8.72
C ALA A 28 -19.81 -5.81 -8.46
N ARG A 29 -20.15 -4.56 -8.14
CA ARG A 29 -19.20 -3.52 -7.72
C ARG A 29 -18.37 -3.96 -6.51
N ASP A 30 -19.02 -4.42 -5.45
CA ASP A 30 -18.36 -4.81 -4.20
C ASP A 30 -17.40 -5.98 -4.45
N LYS A 31 -17.79 -6.93 -5.29
CA LYS A 31 -16.91 -8.00 -5.76
C LYS A 31 -15.67 -7.46 -6.47
N ARG A 32 -15.84 -6.53 -7.44
CA ARG A 32 -14.71 -5.94 -8.17
C ARG A 32 -13.83 -5.06 -7.31
N LEU A 33 -14.40 -4.34 -6.34
CA LEU A 33 -13.62 -3.60 -5.33
C LEU A 33 -12.71 -4.53 -4.53
N LYS A 34 -13.26 -5.65 -4.07
CA LYS A 34 -12.49 -6.66 -3.34
C LYS A 34 -11.39 -7.29 -4.18
N GLU A 35 -11.70 -7.69 -5.42
CA GLU A 35 -10.72 -8.26 -6.36
C GLU A 35 -9.60 -7.26 -6.66
N SER A 36 -9.93 -5.99 -6.84
CA SER A 36 -8.96 -4.92 -7.08
C SER A 36 -8.08 -4.66 -5.87
N ALA A 37 -8.65 -4.71 -4.66
CA ALA A 37 -7.89 -4.57 -3.42
C ALA A 37 -6.90 -5.73 -3.22
N ILE A 38 -7.33 -6.96 -3.52
CA ILE A 38 -6.47 -8.15 -3.48
C ILE A 38 -5.34 -8.02 -4.51
N LEU A 39 -5.65 -7.62 -5.74
CA LEU A 39 -4.66 -7.40 -6.78
C LEU A 39 -3.60 -6.38 -6.35
N LEU A 40 -4.04 -5.22 -5.85
CA LEU A 40 -3.12 -4.17 -5.38
C LEU A 40 -2.33 -4.59 -4.14
N GLN A 41 -2.91 -5.35 -3.22
CA GLN A 41 -2.18 -5.92 -2.10
C GLN A 41 -1.03 -6.82 -2.58
N TRP A 42 -1.31 -7.73 -3.51
CA TRP A 42 -0.29 -8.62 -4.07
C TRP A 42 0.77 -7.86 -4.85
N ALA A 43 0.36 -6.91 -5.68
CA ALA A 43 1.28 -6.04 -6.41
C ALA A 43 2.18 -5.25 -5.45
N SER A 44 1.62 -4.64 -4.41
CA SER A 44 2.37 -3.89 -3.40
C SER A 44 3.37 -4.78 -2.65
N LYS A 45 2.98 -6.02 -2.32
CA LYS A 45 3.90 -7.00 -1.72
C LYS A 45 5.04 -7.38 -2.65
N LYS A 46 4.79 -7.48 -3.95
CA LYS A 46 5.81 -7.79 -4.96
C LYS A 46 6.81 -6.64 -5.11
N GLU A 47 6.32 -5.40 -5.12
CA GLU A 47 7.14 -4.19 -5.23
C GLU A 47 7.90 -3.84 -3.93
N THR A 48 7.52 -4.40 -2.79
CA THR A 48 8.19 -4.18 -1.51
C THR A 48 9.59 -4.80 -1.52
N PRO A 49 10.63 -4.10 -1.00
CA PRO A 49 12.00 -4.63 -0.94
C PRO A 49 12.06 -6.01 -0.28
N VAL A 50 12.90 -6.90 -0.84
CA VAL A 50 12.99 -8.30 -0.43
C VAL A 50 13.46 -8.43 1.03
N ASP A 51 14.39 -7.58 1.45
CA ASP A 51 14.95 -7.58 2.81
C ASP A 51 13.95 -7.16 3.88
N ASN A 52 12.80 -6.64 3.50
CA ASN A 52 11.74 -6.18 4.38
C ASN A 52 10.53 -7.14 4.41
N TRP A 53 10.77 -8.41 4.71
CA TRP A 53 9.70 -9.41 4.78
C TRP A 53 8.60 -9.08 5.82
N ILE A 54 8.96 -8.38 6.92
CA ILE A 54 8.00 -7.90 7.93
C ILE A 54 7.07 -6.86 7.30
N LEU A 55 7.63 -5.88 6.56
CA LEU A 55 6.86 -4.89 5.83
C LEU A 55 5.94 -5.55 4.81
N ARG A 56 6.46 -6.50 4.03
CA ARG A 56 5.67 -7.25 3.05
C ARG A 56 4.49 -8.00 3.69
N LYS A 57 4.71 -8.65 4.84
CA LYS A 57 3.63 -9.31 5.60
C LYS A 57 2.61 -8.35 6.18
N SER A 58 3.02 -7.14 6.55
CA SER A 58 2.14 -6.14 7.15
C SER A 58 1.17 -5.50 6.16
N ILE A 59 1.42 -5.61 4.85
CA ILE A 59 0.54 -5.06 3.82
C ILE A 59 -0.77 -5.82 3.81
N LYS A 60 -1.85 -5.10 4.11
CA LYS A 60 -3.22 -5.59 4.19
C LYS A 60 -4.12 -4.77 3.30
N TYR A 61 -5.32 -5.26 3.07
CA TYR A 61 -6.38 -4.50 2.44
C TYR A 61 -7.62 -4.46 3.34
N ALA A 62 -8.45 -3.46 3.14
CA ALA A 62 -9.79 -3.37 3.68
C ALA A 62 -10.73 -2.88 2.58
N VAL A 63 -11.97 -3.38 2.59
CA VAL A 63 -13.02 -2.95 1.66
C VAL A 63 -14.11 -2.29 2.48
N HIS A 64 -14.52 -1.12 2.06
CA HIS A 64 -15.64 -0.35 2.57
C HIS A 64 -16.72 -0.28 1.49
N ASN A 65 -17.87 0.31 1.82
CA ASN A 65 -19.01 0.31 0.90
C ASN A 65 -18.67 0.85 -0.51
N ASP A 66 -17.84 1.89 -0.61
CA ASP A 66 -17.60 2.60 -1.86
C ASP A 66 -16.13 2.67 -2.27
N TYR A 67 -15.22 2.18 -1.42
CA TYR A 67 -13.79 2.23 -1.68
C TYR A 67 -13.05 1.06 -1.03
N ALA A 68 -11.89 0.78 -1.54
CA ALA A 68 -10.97 -0.15 -0.92
C ALA A 68 -9.64 0.54 -0.62
N VAL A 69 -8.98 0.10 0.44
CA VAL A 69 -7.65 0.59 0.85
C VAL A 69 -6.67 -0.54 0.95
N VAL A 70 -5.44 -0.29 0.50
CA VAL A 70 -4.29 -1.13 0.77
C VAL A 70 -3.35 -0.33 1.69
N TYR A 71 -2.95 -0.93 2.79
CA TYR A 71 -2.22 -0.22 3.85
C TYR A 71 -1.22 -1.12 4.58
N SER A 72 -0.32 -0.48 5.30
CA SER A 72 0.55 -1.12 6.29
C SER A 72 0.42 -0.40 7.64
N ASN A 73 0.31 -1.16 8.72
CA ASN A 73 0.26 -0.63 10.09
C ASN A 73 1.66 -0.41 10.70
N LEU A 74 2.73 -0.68 9.97
CA LEU A 74 4.07 -0.49 10.47
C LEU A 74 4.44 0.99 10.47
N PHE A 75 4.91 1.49 11.61
CA PHE A 75 5.26 2.89 11.78
C PHE A 75 6.38 3.36 10.85
N TYR A 76 7.24 2.44 10.40
CA TYR A 76 8.35 2.76 9.51
C TYR A 76 8.00 2.62 8.01
N ALA A 77 6.83 2.09 7.66
CA ALA A 77 6.43 1.91 6.27
C ALA A 77 6.48 3.20 5.43
N PRO A 78 6.06 4.38 5.94
CA PRO A 78 6.21 5.63 5.22
C PRO A 78 7.67 6.00 4.91
N PHE A 79 8.57 5.74 5.86
CA PHE A 79 10.00 6.05 5.68
C PHE A 79 10.68 5.16 4.63
N VAL A 80 10.18 3.94 4.43
CA VAL A 80 10.64 3.07 3.34
C VAL A 80 10.03 3.50 2.01
N HIS A 81 8.76 3.91 2.00
CA HIS A 81 8.04 4.31 0.79
C HIS A 81 8.54 5.64 0.22
N GLU A 82 8.69 6.64 1.09
CA GLU A 82 9.12 7.98 0.71
C GLU A 82 10.66 8.04 0.75
N TRP A 83 11.20 8.78 1.66
CA TRP A 83 12.63 8.87 1.88
C TRP A 83 12.89 9.43 3.27
N THR A 84 14.09 9.25 3.78
CA THR A 84 14.48 9.86 5.05
C THR A 84 15.69 10.76 4.86
N ARG A 85 15.62 11.97 5.45
CA ARG A 85 16.76 12.87 5.48
C ARG A 85 17.89 12.29 6.30
N PRO A 86 19.13 12.65 6.04
CA PRO A 86 20.22 12.38 6.97
C PRO A 86 19.89 12.90 8.36
N HIS A 87 20.08 12.07 9.37
CA HIS A 87 19.77 12.43 10.75
C HIS A 87 20.67 11.73 11.77
N LEU A 88 20.68 12.25 12.98
CA LEU A 88 21.44 11.69 14.09
C LEU A 88 20.55 10.75 14.90
N ILE A 89 21.01 9.52 15.10
CA ILE A 89 20.38 8.56 16.00
C ILE A 89 21.10 8.57 17.33
N ARG A 90 20.35 8.83 18.40
CA ARG A 90 20.84 8.79 19.80
C ARG A 90 20.06 7.77 20.59
N PRO A 91 20.66 7.10 21.57
CA PRO A 91 19.95 6.21 22.46
C PRO A 91 18.97 7.00 23.34
N VAL A 92 17.72 6.55 23.45
CA VAL A 92 16.68 7.21 24.25
C VAL A 92 16.53 6.54 25.63
N LYS A 93 16.53 5.21 25.65
CA LYS A 93 16.29 4.43 26.89
C LYS A 93 17.53 3.73 27.44
N LYS A 94 18.58 3.60 26.65
CA LYS A 94 19.83 2.92 27.01
C LYS A 94 21.01 3.87 26.93
N LYS A 95 22.13 3.52 27.54
CA LYS A 95 23.36 4.33 27.53
C LYS A 95 24.06 4.36 26.15
N SER A 96 23.77 3.38 25.29
CA SER A 96 24.37 3.25 23.97
C SER A 96 23.42 2.55 23.00
N LEU A 97 23.60 2.80 21.71
CA LEU A 97 23.06 2.03 20.61
C LEU A 97 23.91 0.76 20.45
N PHE A 98 23.27 -0.33 20.06
CA PHE A 98 23.92 -1.58 19.79
C PHE A 98 23.55 -2.10 18.40
N ARG A 99 24.56 -2.47 17.62
CA ARG A 99 24.39 -3.11 16.30
C ARG A 99 25.25 -4.37 16.28
N ILE A 100 24.71 -5.43 15.71
CA ILE A 100 25.44 -6.66 15.40
C ILE A 100 25.72 -6.62 13.89
N ASP A 101 26.98 -6.65 13.50
CA ASP A 101 27.43 -6.99 12.17
C ASP A 101 27.77 -8.49 12.13
N GLU A 102 28.12 -9.03 10.96
CA GLU A 102 28.30 -10.48 10.77
C GLU A 102 29.34 -11.10 11.73
N GLU A 103 30.27 -10.32 12.26
CA GLU A 103 31.35 -10.83 13.13
C GLU A 103 31.34 -10.22 14.55
N TRP A 104 30.91 -8.96 14.73
CA TRP A 104 31.09 -8.25 16.01
C TRP A 104 29.89 -7.34 16.38
N GLY A 105 29.72 -7.16 17.69
CA GLY A 105 28.76 -6.22 18.25
C GLY A 105 29.40 -4.82 18.48
N HIS A 106 28.79 -3.78 17.92
CA HIS A 106 29.27 -2.42 18.05
C HIS A 106 28.37 -1.58 18.95
N PHE A 107 28.98 -0.80 19.84
CA PHE A 107 28.28 0.17 20.70
C PHE A 107 28.62 1.60 20.24
N ALA A 108 27.59 2.42 20.07
CA ALA A 108 27.73 3.83 19.72
C ALA A 108 26.84 4.72 20.57
N LYS A 109 27.34 5.90 20.97
CA LYS A 109 26.54 6.93 21.63
C LYS A 109 25.80 7.82 20.64
N LEU A 110 26.25 7.82 19.39
CA LEU A 110 25.73 8.62 18.30
C LEU A 110 26.00 7.92 16.98
N VAL A 111 24.99 7.84 16.12
CA VAL A 111 25.13 7.32 14.76
C VAL A 111 24.62 8.38 13.79
N HIS A 112 25.44 8.72 12.81
CA HIS A 112 25.03 9.51 11.65
C HIS A 112 24.36 8.59 10.64
N HIS A 113 23.04 8.67 10.54
CA HIS A 113 22.30 7.92 9.53
C HIS A 113 22.26 8.74 8.24
N PRO A 114 22.73 8.20 7.11
CA PRO A 114 22.81 8.97 5.85
C PRO A 114 21.44 9.26 5.22
N GLY A 115 20.37 8.76 5.83
CA GLY A 115 19.04 8.76 5.24
C GLY A 115 18.81 7.52 4.38
N SER A 116 17.65 7.42 3.78
CA SER A 116 17.28 6.36 2.83
C SER A 116 16.77 6.94 1.53
N LYS A 117 17.03 6.26 0.41
CA LYS A 117 16.39 6.58 -0.87
C LYS A 117 14.93 6.16 -0.83
N GLU A 118 14.09 6.86 -1.59
CA GLU A 118 12.69 6.50 -1.77
C GLU A 118 12.54 5.14 -2.44
N ASN A 119 11.55 4.41 -2.02
CA ASN A 119 11.11 3.18 -2.67
C ASN A 119 9.58 3.16 -2.72
N PRO A 120 8.96 3.88 -3.66
CA PRO A 120 7.51 4.10 -3.71
C PRO A 120 6.76 2.84 -4.19
N PHE A 121 6.86 1.76 -3.43
CA PHE A 121 6.31 0.45 -3.77
C PHE A 121 4.78 0.44 -3.92
N PHE A 122 4.05 1.23 -3.16
CA PHE A 122 2.60 1.39 -3.35
C PHE A 122 2.28 2.11 -4.65
N THR A 123 2.98 3.21 -4.93
CA THR A 123 2.78 4.00 -6.15
C THR A 123 3.06 3.17 -7.39
N ARG A 124 4.17 2.41 -7.40
CA ARG A 124 4.48 1.50 -8.50
C ARG A 124 3.42 0.43 -8.68
N ALA A 125 2.94 -0.18 -7.58
CA ALA A 125 1.90 -1.18 -7.63
C ALA A 125 0.60 -0.65 -8.26
N VAL A 126 0.22 0.59 -7.93
CA VAL A 126 -0.96 1.25 -8.53
C VAL A 126 -0.73 1.51 -10.00
N ASN A 127 0.35 2.20 -10.36
CA ASN A 127 0.63 2.60 -11.74
C ASN A 127 0.68 1.39 -12.69
N ASN A 128 1.29 0.28 -12.23
CA ASN A 128 1.42 -0.94 -13.03
C ASN A 128 0.10 -1.73 -13.18
N ASN A 129 -0.92 -1.44 -12.37
CA ASN A 129 -2.17 -2.22 -12.38
C ASN A 129 -3.42 -1.35 -12.60
N GLN A 130 -3.28 -0.04 -12.71
CA GLN A 130 -4.40 0.89 -12.86
C GLN A 130 -5.30 0.53 -14.04
N GLU A 131 -4.74 0.30 -15.21
CA GLU A 131 -5.52 -0.06 -16.42
C GLU A 131 -6.31 -1.36 -16.23
N LYS A 132 -5.69 -2.39 -15.65
CA LYS A 132 -6.37 -3.68 -15.37
C LYS A 132 -7.54 -3.52 -14.41
N ILE A 133 -7.40 -2.63 -13.43
CA ILE A 133 -8.45 -2.37 -12.46
C ILE A 133 -9.60 -1.62 -13.13
N VAL A 134 -9.29 -0.58 -13.89
CA VAL A 134 -10.28 0.19 -14.65
C VAL A 134 -11.05 -0.74 -15.62
N GLN A 135 -10.35 -1.57 -16.37
CA GLN A 135 -10.94 -2.50 -17.30
C GLN A 135 -11.96 -3.45 -16.63
N ARG A 136 -11.64 -3.97 -15.45
CA ARG A 136 -12.56 -4.83 -14.68
C ARG A 136 -13.87 -4.12 -14.28
N PHE A 137 -13.83 -2.82 -14.06
CA PHE A 137 -15.05 -2.05 -13.78
C PHE A 137 -15.84 -1.77 -15.06
N TYR A 138 -15.18 -1.57 -16.20
CA TYR A 138 -15.88 -1.45 -17.48
C TYR A 138 -16.58 -2.77 -17.89
N GLU A 139 -15.97 -3.91 -17.63
CA GLU A 139 -16.58 -5.22 -17.88
C GLU A 139 -17.94 -5.39 -17.18
N ILE A 140 -18.11 -4.83 -15.97
CA ILE A 140 -19.42 -4.82 -15.29
C ILE A 140 -20.44 -4.05 -16.13
N ILE A 141 -20.04 -2.90 -16.64
CA ILE A 141 -20.95 -2.02 -17.43
C ILE A 141 -21.36 -2.76 -18.71
N ASP A 142 -20.41 -3.38 -19.38
CA ASP A 142 -20.65 -4.12 -20.63
C ASP A 142 -21.55 -5.34 -20.41
N GLU A 143 -21.36 -6.08 -19.31
CA GLU A 143 -22.22 -7.22 -18.93
C GLU A 143 -23.68 -6.77 -18.73
N TYR A 144 -23.93 -5.58 -18.17
CA TYR A 144 -25.28 -5.10 -17.86
C TYR A 144 -25.94 -4.26 -18.97
N ILE A 145 -25.17 -3.77 -19.96
CA ILE A 145 -25.73 -3.00 -21.09
C ILE A 145 -26.13 -3.95 -22.22
N ASN A 146 -25.48 -5.10 -22.35
CA ASN A 146 -25.68 -6.05 -23.46
C ASN A 146 -26.61 -7.21 -23.11
N ASP A 147 -27.11 -7.31 -21.86
CA ASP A 147 -28.20 -8.17 -21.42
C ASP A 147 -29.55 -7.41 -21.40
#